data_66a45ee600bc6650a63a65b8a8afd3ec
#
_entry.id   66a45ee600bc6650a63a65b8a8afd3ec
#
_cell.length_a   1.000
_cell.length_b   1.000
_cell.length_c   1.000
_cell.angle_alpha   90.00
_cell.angle_beta   90.00
_cell.angle_gamma   90.00
#
_symmetry.space_group_name_H-M   'P 1'
#
loop_
_entity.id
_entity.type
_entity.pdbx_description
1 polymer ?
#
loop_
_entity_poly.entity_id
_entity_poly.type
_entity_poly.pdbx_seq_one_letter_code
_entity_poly.pdbx_strand_id
1 'polypeptide(L)'
;MAPPPTDVFGDFSGPLGWLVDEAAAAPGPDRFLAELGSRLLADGLPLAGGALALAVPHPIVPRRTWLWRAEGNLVIEALGFTEGAWNEAGRRWLAELGTVRQNAIGLEKDRPVLGWAAARPFKSTETGRLDEVARFAAAPLAALAARAATTALLEAYLGRRSAARVLAGALHRGSGDTIRAVLLSADLRDFTALSEATEPVAMMAALDTWFDRLAGAVHAFGGEVLKFIGDGLLAIFPIADTPQAEVCDAALRAVAAAGAGMAHLDTVRQAQGLPPLPFGAALHLGEMLWGNIGAADRLDFTAIGPAVNLVSRLEGLCRPLGRSVLISGAVAAETTMKLVPLGEHRLRGIAVPCSVFTLPDG
;
A
#
# COMPACT_ATOMS: atom_id res chain seq x y z
N MET A 1 23.42 20.07 -54.10
CA MET A 1 22.94 19.18 -53.03
C MET A 1 23.81 19.50 -51.85
N ALA A 2 23.29 20.26 -50.88
CA ALA A 2 24.01 20.61 -49.67
C ALA A 2 24.13 19.36 -48.76
N PRO A 3 25.25 19.16 -48.09
CA PRO A 3 25.36 18.05 -47.11
C PRO A 3 24.35 18.24 -45.99
N PRO A 4 23.82 17.15 -45.41
CA PRO A 4 22.92 17.26 -44.28
C PRO A 4 23.61 17.95 -43.09
N PRO A 5 22.88 18.68 -42.24
CA PRO A 5 23.48 19.32 -41.10
C PRO A 5 24.13 18.26 -40.20
N THR A 6 25.41 18.40 -39.96
CA THR A 6 26.17 17.66 -38.98
C THR A 6 25.49 17.79 -37.62
N ASP A 7 25.28 16.66 -36.96
CA ASP A 7 24.76 16.54 -35.58
C ASP A 7 25.37 17.59 -34.67
N VAL A 8 24.58 18.59 -34.30
CA VAL A 8 24.95 19.66 -33.35
C VAL A 8 24.75 19.19 -31.89
N PHE A 9 24.20 18.00 -31.69
CA PHE A 9 24.10 17.40 -30.37
C PHE A 9 25.39 16.67 -30.06
N GLY A 10 26.23 17.30 -29.26
CA GLY A 10 27.43 16.66 -28.73
C GLY A 10 27.07 15.31 -28.12
N ASP A 11 27.82 14.31 -28.49
CA ASP A 11 27.67 12.93 -28.01
C ASP A 11 27.92 12.94 -26.49
N PHE A 12 26.85 13.06 -25.70
CA PHE A 12 26.92 12.94 -24.26
C PHE A 12 27.20 11.48 -23.91
N SER A 13 28.48 11.17 -23.65
CA SER A 13 28.90 9.84 -23.22
C SER A 13 28.79 9.67 -21.69
N GLY A 14 28.64 8.43 -21.23
CA GLY A 14 28.70 8.10 -19.82
C GLY A 14 27.40 8.46 -19.04
N PRO A 15 27.55 8.97 -17.80
CA PRO A 15 26.40 9.24 -16.93
C PRO A 15 25.42 10.29 -17.48
N LEU A 16 25.93 11.32 -18.15
CA LEU A 16 25.11 12.41 -18.71
C LEU A 16 24.29 11.96 -19.91
N GLY A 17 24.88 11.18 -20.83
CA GLY A 17 24.14 10.59 -21.95
C GLY A 17 23.00 9.73 -21.48
N TRP A 18 23.28 8.85 -20.52
CA TRP A 18 22.22 8.02 -19.92
C TRP A 18 21.11 8.85 -19.26
N LEU A 19 21.44 9.93 -18.56
CA LEU A 19 20.45 10.81 -17.93
C LEU A 19 19.53 11.47 -18.97
N VAL A 20 20.05 11.82 -20.14
CA VAL A 20 19.28 12.46 -21.21
C VAL A 20 18.42 11.44 -21.98
N ASP A 21 18.99 10.29 -22.33
CA ASP A 21 18.38 9.39 -23.31
C ASP A 21 17.58 8.26 -22.69
N GLU A 22 17.98 7.74 -21.51
CA GLU A 22 17.45 6.48 -20.97
C GLU A 22 16.84 6.61 -19.57
N ALA A 23 17.36 7.49 -18.73
CA ALA A 23 17.06 7.54 -17.29
C ALA A 23 15.56 7.76 -16.98
N ALA A 24 14.84 8.48 -17.85
CA ALA A 24 13.40 8.69 -17.71
C ALA A 24 12.60 7.38 -17.83
N ALA A 25 13.15 6.36 -18.51
CA ALA A 25 12.53 5.04 -18.65
C ALA A 25 12.88 4.07 -17.50
N ALA A 26 13.71 4.48 -16.52
CA ALA A 26 14.02 3.65 -15.36
C ALA A 26 12.75 3.16 -14.67
N PRO A 27 12.64 1.85 -14.33
CA PRO A 27 11.40 1.28 -13.81
C PRO A 27 11.03 1.79 -12.41
N GLY A 28 12.04 2.25 -11.64
CA GLY A 28 11.84 2.79 -10.31
C GLY A 28 13.03 3.60 -9.80
N PRO A 29 12.85 4.32 -8.68
CA PRO A 29 13.90 5.13 -8.07
C PRO A 29 15.11 4.32 -7.59
N ASP A 30 14.89 3.07 -7.17
CA ASP A 30 15.93 2.11 -6.79
C ASP A 30 16.87 1.80 -7.96
N ARG A 31 16.30 1.45 -9.09
CA ARG A 31 17.07 1.16 -10.32
C ARG A 31 17.75 2.40 -10.87
N PHE A 32 17.05 3.54 -10.84
CA PHE A 32 17.65 4.82 -11.23
C PHE A 32 18.91 5.13 -10.40
N LEU A 33 18.82 5.01 -9.06
CA LEU A 33 19.92 5.32 -8.16
C LEU A 33 21.10 4.36 -8.34
N ALA A 34 20.83 3.05 -8.44
CA ALA A 34 21.86 2.03 -8.65
C ALA A 34 22.60 2.22 -9.98
N GLU A 35 21.86 2.45 -11.06
CA GLU A 35 22.43 2.64 -12.39
C GLU A 35 23.25 3.92 -12.47
N LEU A 36 22.72 5.04 -11.98
CA LEU A 36 23.44 6.30 -11.94
C LEU A 36 24.73 6.18 -11.10
N GLY A 37 24.63 5.56 -9.91
CA GLY A 37 25.79 5.34 -9.04
C GLY A 37 26.87 4.48 -9.71
N SER A 38 26.47 3.39 -10.36
CA SER A 38 27.40 2.51 -11.11
C SER A 38 28.08 3.22 -12.26
N ARG A 39 27.36 4.04 -13.03
CA ARG A 39 27.92 4.85 -14.13
C ARG A 39 28.91 5.92 -13.63
N LEU A 40 28.59 6.56 -12.49
CA LEU A 40 29.48 7.55 -11.88
C LEU A 40 30.75 6.90 -11.33
N LEU A 41 30.69 5.69 -10.79
CA LEU A 41 31.88 4.91 -10.42
C LEU A 41 32.74 4.56 -11.65
N ALA A 42 32.11 4.07 -12.72
CA ALA A 42 32.80 3.74 -13.96
C ALA A 42 33.48 4.98 -14.60
N ASP A 43 32.90 6.16 -14.35
CA ASP A 43 33.41 7.45 -14.77
C ASP A 43 34.52 8.03 -13.84
N GLY A 44 34.94 7.26 -12.84
CA GLY A 44 36.05 7.54 -11.96
C GLY A 44 35.73 8.36 -10.71
N LEU A 45 34.47 8.59 -10.36
CA LEU A 45 34.13 9.22 -9.09
C LEU A 45 34.30 8.22 -7.91
N PRO A 46 34.87 8.66 -6.77
CA PRO A 46 35.24 7.78 -5.65
C PRO A 46 34.08 7.51 -4.73
N LEU A 47 32.91 7.09 -5.27
CA LEU A 47 31.69 6.92 -4.50
C LEU A 47 31.72 5.67 -3.62
N ALA A 48 31.37 5.81 -2.35
CA ALA A 48 31.08 4.71 -1.42
C ALA A 48 29.58 4.39 -1.35
N GLY A 49 28.72 5.37 -1.67
CA GLY A 49 27.28 5.19 -1.71
C GLY A 49 26.52 6.43 -2.15
N GLY A 50 25.22 6.29 -2.30
CA GLY A 50 24.31 7.34 -2.71
C GLY A 50 22.94 7.26 -2.02
N ALA A 51 22.21 8.36 -2.02
CA ALA A 51 20.84 8.41 -1.53
C ALA A 51 19.98 9.26 -2.47
N LEU A 52 18.76 8.77 -2.73
CA LEU A 52 17.73 9.51 -3.46
C LEU A 52 16.51 9.61 -2.59
N ALA A 53 16.01 10.82 -2.36
CA ALA A 53 14.80 11.06 -1.61
C ALA A 53 13.76 11.76 -2.48
N LEU A 54 12.55 11.22 -2.53
CA LEU A 54 11.40 11.76 -3.25
C LEU A 54 10.27 12.03 -2.26
N ALA A 55 9.62 13.18 -2.40
CA ALA A 55 8.34 13.42 -1.78
C ALA A 55 7.25 12.62 -2.52
N VAL A 56 6.34 12.03 -1.77
CA VAL A 56 5.18 11.31 -2.32
C VAL A 56 3.92 11.78 -1.61
N PRO A 57 2.81 12.01 -2.30
CA PRO A 57 1.55 12.45 -1.70
C PRO A 57 0.84 11.25 -1.03
N HIS A 58 1.45 10.70 0.01
CA HIS A 58 0.89 9.60 0.78
C HIS A 58 0.51 10.08 2.18
N PRO A 59 -0.68 9.74 2.71
CA PRO A 59 -1.17 10.27 3.98
C PRO A 59 -0.30 9.92 5.19
N ILE A 60 0.42 8.79 5.14
CA ILE A 60 1.22 8.29 6.27
C ILE A 60 2.73 8.37 5.99
N VAL A 61 3.15 8.21 4.73
CA VAL A 61 4.56 8.17 4.32
C VAL A 61 4.81 9.31 3.31
N PRO A 62 4.99 10.55 3.77
CA PRO A 62 5.13 11.70 2.88
C PRO A 62 6.43 11.70 2.07
N ARG A 63 7.39 10.85 2.44
CA ARG A 63 8.68 10.73 1.75
C ARG A 63 9.18 9.31 1.72
N ARG A 64 9.79 8.93 0.59
CA ARG A 64 10.54 7.68 0.40
C ARG A 64 11.99 8.00 0.11
N THR A 65 12.92 7.24 0.70
CA THR A 65 14.36 7.42 0.53
C THR A 65 14.99 6.10 0.14
N TRP A 66 15.71 6.08 -0.96
CA TRP A 66 16.50 4.93 -1.41
C TRP A 66 17.96 5.17 -1.08
N LEU A 67 18.61 4.18 -0.49
CA LEU A 67 19.98 4.20 -0.02
C LEU A 67 20.77 3.16 -0.82
N TRP A 68 21.72 3.60 -1.62
CA TRP A 68 22.56 2.75 -2.46
C TRP A 68 23.96 2.62 -1.88
N ARG A 69 24.46 1.40 -1.79
CA ARG A 69 25.85 1.11 -1.42
C ARG A 69 26.62 0.66 -2.66
N ALA A 70 27.79 1.27 -2.91
CA ALA A 70 28.63 0.93 -4.05
C ALA A 70 29.15 -0.51 -3.97
N GLU A 71 29.57 -0.95 -2.78
CA GLU A 71 29.90 -2.35 -2.52
C GLU A 71 28.64 -3.23 -2.63
N GLY A 72 28.64 -4.14 -3.57
CA GLY A 72 27.54 -5.05 -3.86
C GLY A 72 26.39 -4.45 -4.67
N ASN A 73 26.44 -3.17 -5.05
CA ASN A 73 25.40 -2.48 -5.83
C ASN A 73 23.97 -2.65 -5.24
N LEU A 74 23.87 -2.63 -3.92
CA LEU A 74 22.62 -2.88 -3.18
C LEU A 74 21.87 -1.57 -2.92
N VAL A 75 20.56 -1.59 -3.14
CA VAL A 75 19.65 -0.49 -2.75
C VAL A 75 18.69 -0.95 -1.68
N ILE A 76 18.51 -0.15 -0.63
CA ILE A 76 17.56 -0.34 0.46
C ILE A 76 16.60 0.85 0.47
N GLU A 77 15.31 0.59 0.60
CA GLU A 77 14.28 1.62 0.77
C GLU A 77 14.04 1.90 2.25
N ALA A 78 14.08 3.17 2.63
CA ALA A 78 13.75 3.67 3.96
C ALA A 78 12.50 4.56 3.88
N LEU A 79 11.51 4.29 4.74
CA LEU A 79 10.26 5.04 4.82
C LEU A 79 10.39 6.17 5.85
N GLY A 80 9.96 7.38 5.49
CA GLY A 80 9.91 8.52 6.39
C GLY A 80 8.47 8.83 6.81
N PHE A 81 8.20 8.75 8.10
CA PHE A 81 6.86 8.96 8.68
C PHE A 81 6.62 10.38 9.18
N THR A 82 7.63 11.24 9.19
CA THR A 82 7.54 12.62 9.64
C THR A 82 8.13 13.58 8.63
N GLU A 83 7.55 14.78 8.52
CA GLU A 83 8.11 15.84 7.70
C GLU A 83 9.52 16.21 8.20
N GLY A 84 10.51 16.16 7.32
CA GLY A 84 11.91 16.50 7.62
C GLY A 84 12.79 15.36 8.12
N ALA A 85 12.27 14.32 8.76
CA ALA A 85 13.06 13.22 9.35
C ALA A 85 13.90 12.44 8.33
N TRP A 86 13.46 12.35 7.07
CA TRP A 86 14.17 11.66 6.00
C TRP A 86 15.54 12.30 5.67
N ASN A 87 15.61 13.63 5.68
CA ASN A 87 16.87 14.35 5.43
C ASN A 87 17.94 13.97 6.45
N GLU A 88 17.51 13.77 7.69
CA GLU A 88 18.41 13.39 8.77
C GLU A 88 18.85 11.92 8.65
N ALA A 89 17.92 11.00 8.38
CA ALA A 89 18.25 9.57 8.24
C ALA A 89 19.16 9.30 7.03
N GLY A 90 18.81 9.81 5.85
CA GLY A 90 19.64 9.69 4.65
C GLY A 90 20.99 10.36 4.77
N ARG A 91 21.04 11.53 5.39
CA ARG A 91 22.29 12.26 5.65
C ARG A 91 23.18 11.52 6.64
N ARG A 92 22.61 11.00 7.74
CA ARG A 92 23.33 10.21 8.75
C ARG A 92 23.94 8.95 8.12
N TRP A 93 23.12 8.23 7.36
CA TRP A 93 23.58 7.03 6.66
C TRP A 93 24.70 7.32 5.66
N LEU A 94 24.60 8.39 4.84
CA LEU A 94 25.67 8.79 3.95
C LEU A 94 26.93 9.21 4.73
N ALA A 95 26.79 9.89 5.86
CA ALA A 95 27.90 10.33 6.68
C ALA A 95 28.70 9.16 7.29
N GLU A 96 28.08 8.02 7.53
CA GLU A 96 28.75 6.78 7.94
C GLU A 96 29.67 6.22 6.85
N LEU A 97 29.38 6.52 5.57
CA LEU A 97 30.17 6.09 4.42
C LEU A 97 31.32 7.06 4.07
N GLY A 98 31.31 8.26 4.63
CA GLY A 98 32.38 9.25 4.42
C GLY A 98 31.92 10.67 4.18
N THR A 99 32.67 11.39 3.33
CA THR A 99 32.36 12.80 2.99
C THR A 99 31.14 12.89 2.09
N VAL A 100 30.15 13.69 2.52
CA VAL A 100 28.84 13.80 1.85
C VAL A 100 28.75 15.05 0.98
N ARG A 101 28.23 14.87 -0.24
CA ARG A 101 27.73 15.93 -1.12
C ARG A 101 26.24 15.70 -1.40
N GLN A 102 25.41 16.74 -1.24
CA GLN A 102 23.98 16.69 -1.52
C GLN A 102 23.58 17.81 -2.47
N ASN A 103 22.70 17.46 -3.41
CA ASN A 103 22.10 18.38 -4.35
C ASN A 103 20.57 18.26 -4.26
N ALA A 104 19.91 19.38 -3.98
CA ALA A 104 18.47 19.48 -4.12
C ALA A 104 18.14 19.79 -5.58
N ILE A 105 17.21 19.02 -6.17
CA ILE A 105 16.92 19.04 -7.60
C ILE A 105 15.64 19.83 -7.87
N GLY A 106 15.74 20.91 -8.64
CA GLY A 106 14.61 21.79 -8.92
C GLY A 106 14.41 22.91 -7.88
N LEU A 107 13.32 23.68 -8.02
CA LEU A 107 13.03 24.87 -7.22
C LEU A 107 11.89 24.69 -6.23
N GLU A 108 11.14 23.58 -6.30
CA GLU A 108 9.95 23.33 -5.47
C GLU A 108 10.33 23.02 -4.03
N LYS A 109 9.38 23.26 -3.09
CA LYS A 109 9.57 23.01 -1.66
C LYS A 109 9.88 21.53 -1.38
N ASP A 110 9.17 20.61 -2.06
CA ASP A 110 9.27 19.16 -1.89
C ASP A 110 10.12 18.48 -2.96
N ARG A 111 11.09 19.22 -3.50
CA ARG A 111 12.01 18.76 -4.54
C ARG A 111 12.77 17.49 -4.18
N PRO A 112 13.11 16.67 -5.18
CA PRO A 112 14.02 15.54 -5.00
C PRO A 112 15.37 15.95 -4.44
N VAL A 113 15.96 15.08 -3.64
CA VAL A 113 17.35 15.28 -3.16
C VAL A 113 18.18 14.06 -3.51
N LEU A 114 19.30 14.32 -4.19
CA LEU A 114 20.30 13.35 -4.56
C LEU A 114 21.56 13.59 -3.72
N GLY A 115 22.01 12.57 -3.01
CA GLY A 115 23.20 12.65 -2.15
C GLY A 115 24.21 11.57 -2.51
N TRP A 116 25.49 11.91 -2.36
CA TRP A 116 26.61 11.01 -2.61
C TRP A 116 27.58 11.04 -1.44
N ALA A 117 28.17 9.90 -1.11
CA ALA A 117 29.23 9.77 -0.12
C ALA A 117 30.48 9.18 -0.74
N ALA A 118 31.65 9.66 -0.31
CA ALA A 118 32.93 9.14 -0.72
C ALA A 118 33.85 8.91 0.49
N ALA A 119 34.72 7.91 0.43
CA ALA A 119 35.67 7.60 1.50
C ALA A 119 36.72 8.71 1.74
N ARG A 120 36.84 9.66 0.83
CA ARG A 120 37.72 10.85 0.92
C ARG A 120 36.95 12.10 0.49
N PRO A 121 37.47 13.31 0.82
CA PRO A 121 36.89 14.55 0.33
C PRO A 121 36.86 14.60 -1.21
N PHE A 122 35.78 15.12 -1.77
CA PHE A 122 35.63 15.35 -3.21
C PHE A 122 36.54 16.48 -3.65
N LYS A 123 37.20 16.30 -4.78
CA LYS A 123 37.94 17.38 -5.49
C LYS A 123 36.97 18.36 -6.13
N SER A 124 37.43 19.58 -6.43
CA SER A 124 36.59 20.59 -7.08
C SER A 124 36.00 20.14 -8.42
N THR A 125 36.77 19.40 -9.22
CA THR A 125 36.33 18.81 -10.49
C THR A 125 35.24 17.74 -10.28
N GLU A 126 35.39 16.90 -9.25
CA GLU A 126 34.39 15.87 -8.90
C GLU A 126 33.07 16.50 -8.38
N THR A 127 33.21 17.57 -7.58
CA THR A 127 32.05 18.33 -7.11
C THR A 127 31.30 18.99 -8.27
N GLY A 128 32.03 19.64 -9.20
CA GLY A 128 31.46 20.25 -10.41
C GLY A 128 30.70 19.23 -11.26
N ARG A 129 31.26 18.01 -11.39
CA ARG A 129 30.62 16.92 -12.12
C ARG A 129 29.35 16.41 -11.44
N LEU A 130 29.33 16.28 -10.11
CA LEU A 130 28.12 15.94 -9.36
C LEU A 130 27.04 17.03 -9.46
N ASP A 131 27.42 18.31 -9.50
CA ASP A 131 26.50 19.41 -9.70
C ASP A 131 25.92 19.41 -11.13
N GLU A 132 26.71 19.06 -12.13
CA GLU A 132 26.23 18.87 -13.50
C GLU A 132 25.27 17.68 -13.60
N VAL A 133 25.65 16.54 -13.06
CA VAL A 133 24.79 15.36 -12.98
C VAL A 133 23.44 15.69 -12.30
N ALA A 134 23.47 16.46 -11.22
CA ALA A 134 22.25 16.88 -10.52
C ALA A 134 21.33 17.75 -11.41
N ARG A 135 21.90 18.60 -12.27
CA ARG A 135 21.15 19.41 -13.23
C ARG A 135 20.49 18.56 -14.31
N PHE A 136 21.23 17.61 -14.90
CA PHE A 136 20.67 16.70 -15.92
C PHE A 136 19.70 15.66 -15.34
N ALA A 137 19.85 15.29 -14.07
CA ALA A 137 18.92 14.41 -13.36
C ALA A 137 17.55 15.05 -13.10
N ALA A 138 17.38 16.36 -13.26
CA ALA A 138 16.14 17.06 -12.92
C ALA A 138 14.92 16.52 -13.68
N ALA A 139 15.00 16.36 -15.00
CA ALA A 139 13.89 15.89 -15.82
C ALA A 139 13.53 14.42 -15.55
N PRO A 140 14.46 13.45 -15.56
CA PRO A 140 14.15 12.06 -15.24
C PRO A 140 13.66 11.89 -13.78
N LEU A 141 14.20 12.64 -12.82
CA LEU A 141 13.71 12.59 -11.43
C LEU A 141 12.31 13.18 -11.29
N ALA A 142 11.97 14.23 -12.02
CA ALA A 142 10.60 14.74 -12.05
C ALA A 142 9.62 13.70 -12.61
N ALA A 143 9.99 13.00 -13.68
CA ALA A 143 9.17 11.91 -14.23
C ALA A 143 9.01 10.73 -13.25
N LEU A 144 10.08 10.34 -12.57
CA LEU A 144 10.08 9.32 -11.53
C LEU A 144 9.21 9.73 -10.33
N ALA A 145 9.34 10.96 -9.87
CA ALA A 145 8.54 11.50 -8.77
C ALA A 145 7.05 11.52 -9.12
N ALA A 146 6.69 11.94 -10.34
CA ALA A 146 5.32 11.95 -10.81
C ALA A 146 4.72 10.52 -10.86
N ARG A 147 5.48 9.54 -11.36
CA ARG A 147 5.05 8.12 -11.35
C ARG A 147 4.90 7.58 -9.93
N ALA A 148 5.88 7.85 -9.05
CA ALA A 148 5.82 7.43 -7.66
C ALA A 148 4.63 8.07 -6.92
N ALA A 149 4.33 9.34 -7.19
CA ALA A 149 3.17 10.04 -6.66
C ALA A 149 1.85 9.40 -7.14
N THR A 150 1.74 9.11 -8.44
CA THR A 150 0.56 8.44 -9.01
C THR A 150 0.35 7.06 -8.38
N THR A 151 1.42 6.27 -8.26
CA THR A 151 1.36 4.95 -7.62
C THR A 151 0.90 5.07 -6.16
N ALA A 152 1.51 5.97 -5.39
CA ALA A 152 1.16 6.16 -3.98
C ALA A 152 -0.30 6.59 -3.77
N LEU A 153 -0.80 7.49 -4.62
CA LEU A 153 -2.20 7.90 -4.59
C LEU A 153 -3.13 6.74 -4.93
N LEU A 154 -2.85 6.00 -6.00
CA LEU A 154 -3.67 4.85 -6.37
C LEU A 154 -3.65 3.76 -5.28
N GLU A 155 -2.49 3.47 -4.68
CA GLU A 155 -2.38 2.52 -3.56
C GLU A 155 -3.16 2.98 -2.34
N ALA A 156 -3.12 4.27 -2.01
CA ALA A 156 -3.85 4.82 -0.86
C ALA A 156 -5.37 4.77 -1.02
N TYR A 157 -5.88 4.95 -2.25
CA TYR A 157 -7.32 5.01 -2.51
C TYR A 157 -7.93 3.70 -3.01
N LEU A 158 -7.16 2.85 -3.69
CA LEU A 158 -7.65 1.61 -4.30
C LEU A 158 -7.11 0.33 -3.63
N GLY A 159 -6.11 0.45 -2.76
CA GLY A 159 -5.33 -0.69 -2.29
C GLY A 159 -4.26 -1.13 -3.30
N ARG A 160 -3.27 -1.88 -2.84
CA ARG A 160 -2.06 -2.21 -3.64
C ARG A 160 -2.36 -3.03 -4.89
N ARG A 161 -3.19 -4.09 -4.77
CA ARG A 161 -3.49 -4.98 -5.91
C ARG A 161 -4.33 -4.29 -6.97
N SER A 162 -5.36 -3.53 -6.56
CA SER A 162 -6.20 -2.76 -7.47
C SER A 162 -5.38 -1.68 -8.17
N ALA A 163 -4.53 -0.95 -7.44
CA ALA A 163 -3.61 0.04 -8.01
C ALA A 163 -2.66 -0.59 -9.03
N ALA A 164 -2.05 -1.73 -8.71
CA ALA A 164 -1.13 -2.43 -9.62
C ALA A 164 -1.84 -2.83 -10.93
N ARG A 165 -3.09 -3.28 -10.87
CA ARG A 165 -3.87 -3.63 -12.05
C ARG A 165 -4.23 -2.42 -12.92
N VAL A 166 -4.62 -1.32 -12.28
CA VAL A 166 -4.90 -0.05 -12.97
C VAL A 166 -3.64 0.46 -13.67
N LEU A 167 -2.49 0.44 -12.98
CA LEU A 167 -1.19 0.82 -13.55
C LEU A 167 -0.73 -0.11 -14.67
N ALA A 168 -1.09 -1.39 -14.63
CA ALA A 168 -0.83 -2.36 -15.69
C ALA A 168 -1.78 -2.22 -16.90
N GLY A 169 -2.68 -1.24 -16.91
CA GLY A 169 -3.56 -0.93 -18.03
C GLY A 169 -4.96 -1.57 -17.95
N ALA A 170 -5.36 -2.11 -16.81
CA ALA A 170 -6.74 -2.58 -16.62
C ALA A 170 -7.70 -1.39 -16.45
N LEU A 171 -7.89 -0.59 -17.52
CA LEU A 171 -8.62 0.68 -17.49
C LEU A 171 -10.02 0.59 -18.13
N HIS A 172 -10.38 -0.55 -18.72
CA HIS A 172 -11.65 -0.67 -19.44
C HIS A 172 -12.80 -1.03 -18.49
N ARG A 173 -13.92 -0.33 -18.67
CA ARG A 173 -15.18 -0.65 -18.01
C ARG A 173 -15.61 -2.08 -18.34
N GLY A 174 -16.02 -2.85 -17.32
CA GLY A 174 -16.44 -4.24 -17.47
C GLY A 174 -15.28 -5.23 -17.57
N SER A 175 -14.02 -4.76 -17.45
CA SER A 175 -12.88 -5.68 -17.32
C SER A 175 -12.75 -6.17 -15.88
N GLY A 176 -12.52 -7.46 -15.72
CA GLY A 176 -12.35 -8.07 -14.41
C GLY A 176 -12.02 -9.54 -14.52
N ASP A 177 -11.48 -10.10 -13.43
CA ASP A 177 -11.17 -11.51 -13.33
C ASP A 177 -12.04 -12.17 -12.28
N THR A 178 -12.45 -13.40 -12.57
CA THR A 178 -13.04 -14.26 -11.54
C THR A 178 -11.92 -14.78 -10.66
N ILE A 179 -11.97 -14.46 -9.38
CA ILE A 179 -11.02 -14.95 -8.40
C ILE A 179 -11.75 -15.69 -7.28
N ARG A 180 -11.08 -16.68 -6.72
CA ARG A 180 -11.51 -17.40 -5.52
C ARG A 180 -10.80 -16.81 -4.31
N ALA A 181 -11.55 -16.49 -3.26
CA ALA A 181 -11.02 -15.84 -2.07
C ALA A 181 -11.85 -16.17 -0.82
N VAL A 182 -11.26 -15.98 0.35
CA VAL A 182 -12.04 -15.78 1.56
C VAL A 182 -12.39 -14.29 1.64
N LEU A 183 -13.68 -13.98 1.70
CA LEU A 183 -14.20 -12.63 1.83
C LEU A 183 -14.46 -12.34 3.31
N LEU A 184 -14.11 -11.14 3.74
CA LEU A 184 -14.42 -10.59 5.07
C LEU A 184 -15.30 -9.35 4.87
N SER A 185 -16.51 -9.37 5.46
CA SER A 185 -17.35 -8.19 5.65
C SER A 185 -17.38 -7.87 7.12
N ALA A 186 -17.17 -6.62 7.49
CA ALA A 186 -17.28 -6.16 8.87
C ALA A 186 -17.93 -4.78 8.93
N ASP A 187 -18.66 -4.50 10.02
CA ASP A 187 -19.42 -3.26 10.19
C ASP A 187 -19.52 -2.91 11.68
N LEU A 188 -19.59 -1.61 12.02
CA LEU A 188 -19.84 -1.19 13.38
C LEU A 188 -21.33 -1.42 13.74
N ARG A 189 -21.57 -1.80 14.95
CA ARG A 189 -22.94 -1.94 15.45
C ARG A 189 -23.46 -0.62 15.97
N ASP A 190 -24.75 -0.38 15.69
CA ASP A 190 -25.47 0.82 16.15
C ASP A 190 -24.78 2.14 15.72
N PHE A 191 -24.05 2.13 14.58
CA PHE A 191 -23.32 3.26 14.07
C PHE A 191 -24.19 4.50 13.86
N THR A 192 -25.41 4.34 13.34
CA THR A 192 -26.35 5.46 13.16
C THR A 192 -26.58 6.21 14.48
N ALA A 193 -26.88 5.49 15.56
CA ALA A 193 -27.12 6.10 16.87
C ALA A 193 -25.81 6.71 17.43
N LEU A 194 -24.68 6.07 17.21
CA LEU A 194 -23.37 6.57 17.63
C LEU A 194 -23.01 7.86 16.87
N SER A 195 -23.27 7.92 15.57
CA SER A 195 -22.98 9.07 14.73
C SER A 195 -23.87 10.29 15.04
N GLU A 196 -25.12 10.04 15.41
CA GLU A 196 -26.05 11.09 15.86
C GLU A 196 -25.67 11.67 17.24
N ALA A 197 -25.06 10.86 18.11
CA ALA A 197 -24.67 11.25 19.47
C ALA A 197 -23.24 11.80 19.57
N THR A 198 -22.45 11.72 18.50
CA THR A 198 -21.02 12.06 18.53
C THR A 198 -20.73 13.24 17.60
N GLU A 199 -19.88 14.15 18.05
CA GLU A 199 -19.42 15.29 17.24
C GLU A 199 -18.67 14.78 15.98
N PRO A 200 -18.86 15.38 14.77
CA PRO A 200 -18.35 14.85 13.50
C PRO A 200 -16.85 14.55 13.46
N VAL A 201 -16.02 15.43 14.04
CA VAL A 201 -14.55 15.23 14.07
C VAL A 201 -14.18 14.05 14.98
N ALA A 202 -14.85 13.92 16.11
CA ALA A 202 -14.64 12.80 17.03
C ALA A 202 -15.13 11.48 16.42
N MET A 203 -16.19 11.53 15.59
CA MET A 203 -16.67 10.37 14.86
C MET A 203 -15.69 9.93 13.79
N MET A 204 -15.11 10.84 13.03
CA MET A 204 -14.05 10.51 12.07
C MET A 204 -12.85 9.85 12.75
N ALA A 205 -12.37 10.41 13.86
CA ALA A 205 -11.27 9.81 14.62
C ALA A 205 -11.60 8.42 15.17
N ALA A 206 -12.85 8.16 15.55
CA ALA A 206 -13.31 6.83 15.96
C ALA A 206 -13.31 5.84 14.79
N LEU A 207 -13.80 6.25 13.61
CA LEU A 207 -13.76 5.45 12.38
C LEU A 207 -12.33 5.15 11.93
N ASP A 208 -11.44 6.14 11.93
CA ASP A 208 -10.04 5.93 11.58
C ASP A 208 -9.40 4.87 12.49
N THR A 209 -9.64 4.96 13.80
CA THR A 209 -9.12 3.98 14.75
C THR A 209 -9.71 2.57 14.54
N TRP A 210 -11.01 2.48 14.22
CA TRP A 210 -11.69 1.24 13.86
C TRP A 210 -11.09 0.61 12.61
N PHE A 211 -10.97 1.39 11.54
CA PHE A 211 -10.41 0.91 10.27
C PHE A 211 -8.94 0.51 10.40
N ASP A 212 -8.13 1.25 11.16
CA ASP A 212 -6.73 0.90 11.42
C ASP A 212 -6.59 -0.47 12.09
N ARG A 213 -7.46 -0.80 13.06
CA ARG A 213 -7.44 -2.11 13.73
C ARG A 213 -7.81 -3.24 12.79
N LEU A 214 -8.88 -3.06 12.00
CA LEU A 214 -9.32 -4.08 11.04
C LEU A 214 -8.34 -4.24 9.88
N ALA A 215 -8.00 -3.14 9.22
CA ALA A 215 -7.08 -3.17 8.08
C ALA A 215 -5.71 -3.69 8.49
N GLY A 216 -5.18 -3.28 9.65
CA GLY A 216 -3.93 -3.78 10.19
C GLY A 216 -3.95 -5.29 10.40
N ALA A 217 -5.02 -5.84 10.98
CA ALA A 217 -5.18 -7.28 11.14
C ALA A 217 -5.31 -8.00 9.79
N VAL A 218 -6.12 -7.49 8.85
CA VAL A 218 -6.25 -8.05 7.50
C VAL A 218 -4.90 -8.12 6.80
N HIS A 219 -4.14 -7.03 6.80
CA HIS A 219 -2.83 -6.97 6.13
C HIS A 219 -1.79 -7.87 6.79
N ALA A 220 -1.77 -7.97 8.12
CA ALA A 220 -0.82 -8.81 8.87
C ALA A 220 -0.95 -10.30 8.52
N PHE A 221 -2.13 -10.73 8.09
CA PHE A 221 -2.40 -12.11 7.69
C PHE A 221 -2.55 -12.30 6.16
N GLY A 222 -2.04 -11.37 5.35
CA GLY A 222 -1.96 -11.50 3.90
C GLY A 222 -3.25 -11.17 3.14
N GLY A 223 -4.25 -10.60 3.83
CA GLY A 223 -5.45 -10.06 3.20
C GLY A 223 -5.26 -8.65 2.65
N GLU A 224 -6.27 -8.17 1.95
CA GLU A 224 -6.34 -6.82 1.39
C GLU A 224 -7.72 -6.23 1.60
N VAL A 225 -7.77 -4.97 2.05
CA VAL A 225 -9.00 -4.20 2.10
C VAL A 225 -9.34 -3.74 0.69
N LEU A 226 -10.51 -4.12 0.21
CA LEU A 226 -11.00 -3.69 -1.11
C LEU A 226 -11.73 -2.35 -1.04
N LYS A 227 -12.49 -2.14 0.03
CA LYS A 227 -13.37 -0.98 0.12
C LYS A 227 -13.81 -0.71 1.54
N PHE A 228 -13.92 0.58 1.87
CA PHE A 228 -14.69 1.07 3.01
C PHE A 228 -16.09 1.47 2.52
N ILE A 229 -17.14 1.08 3.23
CA ILE A 229 -18.55 1.31 2.86
C ILE A 229 -19.27 1.88 4.09
N GLY A 230 -19.28 3.21 4.21
CA GLY A 230 -19.75 3.87 5.41
C GLY A 230 -18.85 3.53 6.61
N ASP A 231 -19.42 2.91 7.62
CA ASP A 231 -18.72 2.35 8.79
C ASP A 231 -18.27 0.89 8.59
N GLY A 232 -18.56 0.32 7.43
CA GLY A 232 -18.22 -1.04 7.08
C GLY A 232 -16.96 -1.17 6.21
N LEU A 233 -16.48 -2.40 6.12
CA LEU A 233 -15.29 -2.77 5.36
C LEU A 233 -15.53 -4.09 4.63
N LEU A 234 -15.10 -4.14 3.38
CA LEU A 234 -14.97 -5.38 2.61
C LEU A 234 -13.50 -5.67 2.35
N ALA A 235 -13.04 -6.84 2.78
CA ALA A 235 -11.68 -7.31 2.53
C ALA A 235 -11.67 -8.72 1.94
N ILE A 236 -10.54 -9.10 1.35
CA ILE A 236 -10.33 -10.42 0.76
C ILE A 236 -9.01 -11.02 1.20
N PHE A 237 -8.98 -12.35 1.22
CA PHE A 237 -7.78 -13.17 1.28
C PHE A 237 -7.78 -14.03 0.02
N PRO A 238 -7.06 -13.61 -1.04
CA PRO A 238 -7.13 -14.29 -2.33
C PRO A 238 -6.41 -15.63 -2.28
N ILE A 239 -7.01 -16.64 -2.91
CA ILE A 239 -6.42 -17.96 -3.12
C ILE A 239 -5.74 -17.92 -4.49
N ALA A 240 -4.41 -17.85 -4.47
CA ALA A 240 -3.58 -17.98 -5.66
C ALA A 240 -2.80 -19.29 -5.59
N ASP A 241 -1.52 -19.21 -5.27
CA ASP A 241 -0.64 -20.39 -5.15
C ASP A 241 -0.62 -20.99 -3.72
N THR A 242 -1.30 -20.34 -2.76
CA THR A 242 -1.38 -20.78 -1.37
C THR A 242 -2.52 -21.80 -1.20
N PRO A 243 -2.32 -22.90 -0.46
CA PRO A 243 -3.38 -23.86 -0.16
C PRO A 243 -4.61 -23.20 0.49
N GLN A 244 -5.80 -23.58 0.05
CA GLN A 244 -7.08 -22.98 0.47
C GLN A 244 -7.27 -23.03 1.99
N ALA A 245 -6.88 -24.13 2.63
CA ALA A 245 -6.94 -24.29 4.08
C ALA A 245 -6.09 -23.24 4.82
N GLU A 246 -4.88 -22.97 4.33
CA GLU A 246 -3.97 -21.97 4.93
C GLU A 246 -4.54 -20.56 4.81
N VAL A 247 -5.19 -20.24 3.69
CA VAL A 247 -5.85 -18.93 3.47
C VAL A 247 -7.07 -18.79 4.38
N CYS A 248 -7.85 -19.87 4.57
CA CYS A 248 -8.97 -19.87 5.51
C CYS A 248 -8.49 -19.66 6.95
N ASP A 249 -7.42 -20.35 7.36
CA ASP A 249 -6.83 -20.20 8.69
C ASP A 249 -6.22 -18.79 8.89
N ALA A 250 -5.61 -18.21 7.86
CA ALA A 250 -5.10 -16.84 7.89
C ALA A 250 -6.23 -15.82 8.10
N ALA A 251 -7.34 -15.96 7.37
CA ALA A 251 -8.52 -15.09 7.51
C ALA A 251 -9.16 -15.21 8.91
N LEU A 252 -9.22 -16.40 9.47
CA LEU A 252 -9.73 -16.64 10.82
C LEU A 252 -8.81 -16.02 11.89
N ARG A 253 -7.50 -16.15 11.74
CA ARG A 253 -6.54 -15.48 12.62
C ARG A 253 -6.62 -13.95 12.51
N ALA A 254 -6.84 -13.42 11.32
CA ALA A 254 -7.01 -11.99 11.11
C ALA A 254 -8.23 -11.45 11.88
N VAL A 255 -9.38 -12.10 11.76
CA VAL A 255 -10.59 -11.63 12.44
C VAL A 255 -10.50 -11.82 13.96
N ALA A 256 -9.84 -12.86 14.45
CA ALA A 256 -9.55 -13.04 15.87
C ALA A 256 -8.61 -11.95 16.41
N ALA A 257 -7.55 -11.63 15.68
CA ALA A 257 -6.64 -10.53 16.03
C ALA A 257 -7.34 -9.17 16.01
N ALA A 258 -8.21 -8.93 15.02
CA ALA A 258 -9.04 -7.73 14.98
C ALA A 258 -9.94 -7.62 16.22
N GLY A 259 -10.60 -8.72 16.60
CA GLY A 259 -11.43 -8.79 17.82
C GLY A 259 -10.66 -8.46 19.10
N ALA A 260 -9.47 -9.04 19.26
CA ALA A 260 -8.58 -8.72 20.40
C ALA A 260 -8.12 -7.25 20.38
N GLY A 261 -7.77 -6.72 19.20
CA GLY A 261 -7.41 -5.32 19.02
C GLY A 261 -8.54 -4.36 19.37
N MET A 262 -9.79 -4.71 19.02
CA MET A 262 -10.98 -3.92 19.36
C MET A 262 -11.32 -3.98 20.84
N ALA A 263 -11.20 -5.13 21.49
CA ALA A 263 -11.39 -5.25 22.93
C ALA A 263 -10.38 -4.38 23.72
N HIS A 264 -9.13 -4.36 23.27
CA HIS A 264 -8.12 -3.46 23.83
C HIS A 264 -8.47 -1.98 23.59
N LEU A 265 -8.88 -1.62 22.36
CA LEU A 265 -9.32 -0.27 22.03
C LEU A 265 -10.48 0.19 22.92
N ASP A 266 -11.48 -0.66 23.11
CA ASP A 266 -12.64 -0.36 23.95
C ASP A 266 -12.25 -0.11 25.40
N THR A 267 -11.27 -0.85 25.93
CA THR A 267 -10.68 -0.58 27.27
C THR A 267 -10.05 0.81 27.34
N VAL A 268 -9.29 1.21 26.33
CA VAL A 268 -8.66 2.54 26.25
C VAL A 268 -9.73 3.64 26.14
N ARG A 269 -10.73 3.45 25.27
CA ARG A 269 -11.84 4.40 25.09
C ARG A 269 -12.64 4.60 26.36
N GLN A 270 -12.97 3.53 27.07
CA GLN A 270 -13.69 3.59 28.35
C GLN A 270 -12.90 4.37 29.42
N ALA A 271 -11.56 4.18 29.47
CA ALA A 271 -10.69 4.95 30.37
C ALA A 271 -10.71 6.47 30.05
N GLN A 272 -11.03 6.83 28.81
CA GLN A 272 -11.19 8.21 28.33
C GLN A 272 -12.64 8.73 28.43
N GLY A 273 -13.57 7.93 28.94
CA GLY A 273 -14.99 8.29 29.00
C GLY A 273 -15.72 8.22 27.66
N LEU A 274 -15.13 7.56 26.66
CA LEU A 274 -15.70 7.39 25.32
C LEU A 274 -16.47 6.05 25.22
N PRO A 275 -17.54 6.00 24.41
CA PRO A 275 -18.29 4.76 24.20
C PRO A 275 -17.45 3.71 23.46
N PRO A 276 -17.69 2.40 23.70
CA PRO A 276 -17.05 1.33 22.94
C PRO A 276 -17.51 1.34 21.47
N LEU A 277 -16.77 0.63 20.62
CA LEU A 277 -17.06 0.44 19.20
C LEU A 277 -17.38 -1.03 18.90
N PRO A 278 -18.57 -1.52 19.29
CA PRO A 278 -18.96 -2.90 19.02
C PRO A 278 -19.09 -3.11 17.52
N PHE A 279 -18.69 -4.28 17.04
CA PHE A 279 -18.71 -4.61 15.62
C PHE A 279 -19.28 -5.99 15.32
N GLY A 280 -19.66 -6.22 14.08
CA GLY A 280 -19.95 -7.51 13.48
C GLY A 280 -18.95 -7.80 12.36
N ALA A 281 -18.57 -9.07 12.19
CA ALA A 281 -17.75 -9.52 11.09
C ALA A 281 -18.18 -10.89 10.58
N ALA A 282 -18.08 -11.13 9.28
CA ALA A 282 -18.36 -12.43 8.70
C ALA A 282 -17.29 -12.84 7.70
N LEU A 283 -17.03 -14.16 7.65
CA LEU A 283 -16.12 -14.79 6.70
C LEU A 283 -16.86 -15.77 5.79
N HIS A 284 -16.62 -15.68 4.49
CA HIS A 284 -17.14 -16.61 3.49
C HIS A 284 -16.10 -16.92 2.42
N LEU A 285 -15.99 -18.18 2.04
CA LEU A 285 -15.16 -18.65 0.95
C LEU A 285 -16.01 -18.80 -0.32
N GLY A 286 -15.63 -18.11 -1.39
CA GLY A 286 -16.34 -18.19 -2.66
C GLY A 286 -15.63 -17.52 -3.82
N GLU A 287 -16.28 -17.59 -4.97
CA GLU A 287 -15.83 -16.90 -6.18
C GLU A 287 -16.50 -15.54 -6.31
N MET A 288 -15.73 -14.57 -6.79
CA MET A 288 -16.20 -13.23 -7.09
C MET A 288 -15.57 -12.71 -8.37
N LEU A 289 -16.26 -11.82 -9.06
CA LEU A 289 -15.69 -11.00 -10.12
C LEU A 289 -15.03 -9.78 -9.49
N TRP A 290 -13.74 -9.58 -9.74
CA TRP A 290 -12.95 -8.45 -9.24
C TRP A 290 -12.47 -7.60 -10.41
N GLY A 291 -12.94 -6.37 -10.51
CA GLY A 291 -12.66 -5.54 -11.68
C GLY A 291 -13.32 -4.17 -11.68
N ASN A 292 -13.27 -3.53 -12.85
CA ASN A 292 -13.78 -2.19 -13.09
C ASN A 292 -15.27 -2.16 -13.38
N ILE A 293 -16.02 -1.50 -12.53
CA ILE A 293 -17.46 -1.28 -12.67
C ILE A 293 -17.72 0.23 -12.55
N GLY A 294 -18.73 0.72 -13.22
CA GLY A 294 -19.12 2.12 -13.04
C GLY A 294 -19.77 2.77 -14.26
N ALA A 295 -19.81 4.08 -14.21
CA ALA A 295 -20.33 4.95 -15.27
C ALA A 295 -19.24 5.29 -16.31
N ALA A 296 -19.60 6.09 -17.30
CA ALA A 296 -18.67 6.49 -18.35
C ALA A 296 -17.54 7.40 -17.85
N ASP A 297 -17.83 8.17 -16.82
CA ASP A 297 -16.98 9.20 -16.23
C ASP A 297 -16.38 8.79 -14.88
N ARG A 298 -16.83 7.66 -14.28
CA ARG A 298 -16.38 7.20 -12.97
C ARG A 298 -16.36 5.67 -12.89
N LEU A 299 -15.18 5.11 -12.69
CA LEU A 299 -14.97 3.70 -12.43
C LEU A 299 -14.72 3.46 -10.94
N ASP A 300 -15.16 2.29 -10.50
CA ASP A 300 -14.88 1.74 -9.18
C ASP A 300 -14.26 0.36 -9.36
N PHE A 301 -13.07 0.15 -8.83
CA PHE A 301 -12.42 -1.15 -8.84
C PHE A 301 -12.91 -1.94 -7.63
N THR A 302 -13.79 -2.91 -7.87
CA THR A 302 -14.54 -3.55 -6.79
C THR A 302 -14.80 -5.03 -7.05
N ALA A 303 -15.31 -5.70 -6.01
CA ALA A 303 -15.75 -7.09 -6.06
C ALA A 303 -17.27 -7.17 -6.17
N ILE A 304 -17.75 -8.04 -7.05
CA ILE A 304 -19.17 -8.37 -7.16
C ILE A 304 -19.37 -9.89 -7.28
N GLY A 305 -20.54 -10.34 -6.92
CA GLY A 305 -20.95 -11.73 -7.11
C GLY A 305 -21.72 -12.32 -5.93
N PRO A 306 -22.20 -13.55 -6.07
CA PRO A 306 -22.97 -14.23 -5.02
C PRO A 306 -22.22 -14.33 -3.68
N ALA A 307 -20.88 -14.55 -3.71
CA ALA A 307 -20.07 -14.64 -2.50
C ALA A 307 -20.02 -13.31 -1.72
N VAL A 308 -19.93 -12.17 -2.42
CA VAL A 308 -19.97 -10.83 -1.80
C VAL A 308 -21.32 -10.58 -1.14
N ASN A 309 -22.41 -10.94 -1.82
CA ASN A 309 -23.76 -10.82 -1.26
C ASN A 309 -23.94 -11.73 -0.04
N LEU A 310 -23.42 -12.96 -0.09
CA LEU A 310 -23.55 -13.91 1.00
C LEU A 310 -22.79 -13.42 2.25
N VAL A 311 -21.54 -12.98 2.12
CA VAL A 311 -20.76 -12.53 3.28
C VAL A 311 -21.38 -11.31 3.95
N SER A 312 -21.92 -10.36 3.18
CA SER A 312 -22.63 -9.20 3.70
C SER A 312 -23.93 -9.58 4.42
N ARG A 313 -24.69 -10.57 3.90
CA ARG A 313 -25.91 -11.07 4.56
C ARG A 313 -25.58 -11.88 5.81
N LEU A 314 -24.47 -12.62 5.81
CA LEU A 314 -24.01 -13.37 6.97
C LEU A 314 -23.58 -12.42 8.10
N GLU A 315 -22.88 -11.33 7.76
CA GLU A 315 -22.50 -10.29 8.73
C GLU A 315 -23.76 -9.74 9.44
N GLY A 316 -24.83 -9.42 8.71
CA GLY A 316 -26.09 -8.94 9.27
C GLY A 316 -26.76 -9.90 10.27
N LEU A 317 -26.37 -11.17 10.35
CA LEU A 317 -26.80 -12.11 11.38
C LEU A 317 -26.01 -12.01 12.70
N CYS A 318 -24.90 -11.27 12.73
CA CYS A 318 -24.10 -11.12 13.94
C CYS A 318 -24.94 -10.60 15.11
N ARG A 319 -25.76 -9.57 14.87
CA ARG A 319 -26.64 -8.98 15.89
C ARG A 319 -27.74 -9.95 16.37
N PRO A 320 -28.53 -10.57 15.48
CA PRO A 320 -29.56 -11.53 15.89
C PRO A 320 -29.03 -12.72 16.69
N LEU A 321 -27.82 -13.20 16.36
CA LEU A 321 -27.20 -14.34 17.01
C LEU A 321 -26.34 -13.97 18.24
N GLY A 322 -26.20 -12.68 18.55
CA GLY A 322 -25.42 -12.21 19.67
C GLY A 322 -23.92 -12.55 19.55
N ARG A 323 -23.40 -12.63 18.31
CA ARG A 323 -22.00 -12.97 18.04
C ARG A 323 -21.31 -11.86 17.27
N SER A 324 -20.05 -11.60 17.59
CA SER A 324 -19.24 -10.61 16.86
C SER A 324 -18.67 -11.15 15.56
N VAL A 325 -18.45 -12.47 15.46
CA VAL A 325 -17.86 -13.10 14.28
C VAL A 325 -18.70 -14.28 13.84
N LEU A 326 -19.07 -14.30 12.55
CA LEU A 326 -19.75 -15.42 11.92
C LEU A 326 -18.93 -15.98 10.75
N ILE A 327 -18.97 -17.27 10.59
CA ILE A 327 -18.16 -18.02 9.63
C ILE A 327 -19.11 -18.94 8.85
N SER A 328 -19.05 -18.89 7.52
CA SER A 328 -19.84 -19.76 6.66
C SER A 328 -19.33 -21.21 6.68
N GLY A 329 -20.22 -22.17 6.41
CA GLY A 329 -19.86 -23.57 6.23
C GLY A 329 -18.78 -23.81 5.18
N ALA A 330 -18.68 -22.95 4.15
CA ALA A 330 -17.64 -23.04 3.14
C ALA A 330 -16.23 -22.79 3.70
N VAL A 331 -16.06 -21.87 4.65
CA VAL A 331 -14.79 -21.67 5.37
C VAL A 331 -14.58 -22.78 6.39
N ALA A 332 -15.64 -23.17 7.10
CA ALA A 332 -15.56 -24.21 8.14
C ALA A 332 -15.14 -25.57 7.59
N ALA A 333 -15.47 -25.88 6.34
CA ALA A 333 -15.07 -27.13 5.68
C ALA A 333 -13.57 -27.20 5.32
N GLU A 334 -12.91 -26.05 5.21
CA GLU A 334 -11.50 -25.97 4.76
C GLU A 334 -10.52 -25.68 5.90
N THR A 335 -11.00 -25.06 6.98
CA THR A 335 -10.12 -24.66 8.09
C THR A 335 -9.71 -25.83 8.97
N THR A 336 -8.49 -25.75 9.50
CA THR A 336 -7.99 -26.66 10.55
C THR A 336 -8.32 -26.15 11.96
N MET A 337 -8.81 -24.92 12.09
CA MET A 337 -9.14 -24.31 13.39
C MET A 337 -10.48 -24.84 13.91
N LYS A 338 -10.56 -25.00 15.23
CA LYS A 338 -11.80 -25.42 15.89
C LYS A 338 -12.82 -24.29 15.87
N LEU A 339 -14.03 -24.57 15.36
CA LEU A 339 -15.16 -23.65 15.31
C LEU A 339 -16.34 -24.19 16.10
N VAL A 340 -17.21 -23.29 16.55
CA VAL A 340 -18.46 -23.62 17.25
C VAL A 340 -19.63 -23.53 16.25
N PRO A 341 -20.38 -24.62 16.00
CA PRO A 341 -21.51 -24.59 15.10
C PRO A 341 -22.69 -23.83 15.73
N LEU A 342 -23.35 -23.00 14.93
CA LEU A 342 -24.54 -22.24 15.28
C LEU A 342 -25.79 -22.75 14.55
N GLY A 343 -25.66 -23.78 13.69
CA GLY A 343 -26.76 -24.36 12.92
C GLY A 343 -26.93 -23.75 11.54
N GLU A 344 -28.09 -24.05 10.95
CA GLU A 344 -28.48 -23.61 9.61
C GLU A 344 -29.33 -22.35 9.68
N HIS A 345 -28.98 -21.35 8.90
CA HIS A 345 -29.66 -20.06 8.86
C HIS A 345 -30.08 -19.67 7.45
N ARG A 346 -31.29 -19.13 7.30
CA ARG A 346 -31.75 -18.53 6.03
C ARG A 346 -31.26 -17.11 5.94
N LEU A 347 -30.56 -16.82 4.85
CA LEU A 347 -30.09 -15.47 4.53
C LEU A 347 -31.04 -14.81 3.52
N ARG A 348 -31.37 -13.55 3.73
CA ARG A 348 -32.30 -12.82 2.86
C ARG A 348 -31.79 -12.81 1.42
N GLY A 349 -32.60 -13.34 0.48
CA GLY A 349 -32.27 -13.38 -0.95
C GLY A 349 -31.31 -14.52 -1.34
N ILE A 350 -30.96 -15.43 -0.42
CA ILE A 350 -30.18 -16.63 -0.67
C ILE A 350 -31.14 -17.84 -0.57
N ALA A 351 -31.21 -18.62 -1.65
CA ALA A 351 -32.18 -19.71 -1.74
C ALA A 351 -31.88 -20.89 -0.79
N VAL A 352 -30.59 -21.18 -0.61
CA VAL A 352 -30.13 -22.31 0.20
C VAL A 352 -29.75 -21.82 1.59
N PRO A 353 -30.18 -22.48 2.68
CA PRO A 353 -29.72 -22.17 4.03
C PRO A 353 -28.21 -22.27 4.12
N CYS A 354 -27.61 -21.43 4.94
CA CYS A 354 -26.16 -21.40 5.18
C CYS A 354 -25.86 -22.02 6.54
N SER A 355 -24.96 -23.00 6.58
CA SER A 355 -24.40 -23.48 7.85
C SER A 355 -23.50 -22.39 8.42
N VAL A 356 -23.76 -21.99 9.66
CA VAL A 356 -23.09 -20.88 10.33
C VAL A 356 -22.31 -21.37 11.53
N PHE A 357 -21.11 -20.83 11.69
CA PHE A 357 -20.17 -21.11 12.77
C PHE A 357 -19.67 -19.81 13.39
N THR A 358 -19.05 -19.93 14.57
CA THR A 358 -18.34 -18.83 15.21
C THR A 358 -17.00 -19.31 15.80
N LEU A 359 -16.14 -18.37 16.17
CA LEU A 359 -14.94 -18.68 16.93
C LEU A 359 -15.34 -19.17 18.35
N PRO A 360 -14.56 -20.05 18.98
CA PRO A 360 -14.74 -20.37 20.40
C PRO A 360 -14.63 -19.10 21.24
N ASP A 361 -15.45 -18.98 22.28
CA ASP A 361 -15.27 -17.95 23.30
C ASP A 361 -13.89 -18.20 23.96
N GLY A 362 -12.98 -17.21 23.93
CA GLY A 362 -11.62 -17.27 24.45
C GLY A 362 -11.58 -17.06 25.97
#